data_475d0b02221edfbbc98cb9752b6a7fed
#
_entry.id   475d0b02221edfbbc98cb9752b6a7fed
#
_cell.length_a   1.000
_cell.length_b   1.000
_cell.length_c   1.000
_cell.angle_alpha   90.00
_cell.angle_beta   90.00
_cell.angle_gamma   90.00
#
_symmetry.space_group_name_H-M   'P 1'
#
loop_
_entity.id
_entity.type
_entity.pdbx_description
1 polymer ?
#
loop_
_entity_poly.entity_id
_entity_poly.type
_entity_poly.pdbx_seq_one_letter_code
_entity_poly.pdbx_strand_id
1 'polypeptide(L)'
;MGFNEFLSSIFGNKSTRDMKEIKPWVEKIKAAYPEIEKLDNDALRAKTEELKKYIHESATAERAKVEELKASIESLELEDREEVFAQIDKIEKEILDKYEKALDEVLPVAFSIVKATAKRFTENEEIVVTATDFDRQLAATKDFVRIEGDKAIYQNHWIAGGNDTVWNMVHYDVQLFGGVVLHKGKIAEMATGEGKTLVATLPVFLNALTGNGVHVVTVN
;
A
#
# COMPACT_ATOMS: atom_id res chain seq x y z
N MET A 1 24.79 -34.91 13.49
CA MET A 1 23.99 -33.70 13.72
C MET A 1 24.94 -32.53 13.81
N GLY A 2 24.87 -31.62 12.86
CA GLY A 2 25.73 -30.43 12.90
C GLY A 2 25.23 -29.44 13.95
N PHE A 3 26.13 -28.60 14.49
CA PHE A 3 25.79 -27.56 15.46
C PHE A 3 24.63 -26.65 14.99
N ASN A 4 24.53 -26.38 13.68
CA ASN A 4 23.44 -25.63 13.08
C ASN A 4 22.08 -26.36 13.12
N GLU A 5 22.06 -27.69 12.96
CA GLU A 5 20.85 -28.51 13.09
C GLU A 5 20.35 -28.54 14.53
N PHE A 6 21.27 -28.60 15.50
CA PHE A 6 20.94 -28.53 16.93
C PHE A 6 20.34 -27.17 17.30
N LEU A 7 20.96 -26.07 16.85
CA LEU A 7 20.43 -24.71 17.08
C LEU A 7 19.06 -24.52 16.41
N SER A 8 18.84 -25.03 15.19
CA SER A 8 17.54 -24.93 14.50
C SER A 8 16.43 -25.72 15.18
N SER A 9 16.77 -26.84 15.85
CA SER A 9 15.81 -27.66 16.62
C SER A 9 15.37 -26.96 17.93
N ILE A 10 16.24 -26.16 18.57
CA ILE A 10 15.93 -25.46 19.82
C ILE A 10 15.27 -24.10 19.57
N PHE A 11 15.76 -23.33 18.58
CA PHE A 11 15.31 -21.95 18.31
C PHE A 11 14.35 -21.83 17.12
N GLY A 12 14.04 -22.92 16.40
CA GLY A 12 13.38 -22.91 15.10
C GLY A 12 14.27 -22.29 14.02
N ASN A 13 13.98 -22.52 12.76
CA ASN A 13 14.64 -21.80 11.68
C ASN A 13 14.06 -20.38 11.56
N LYS A 14 14.77 -19.48 10.87
CA LYS A 14 14.34 -18.10 10.64
C LYS A 14 12.92 -18.04 10.04
N SER A 15 12.63 -18.91 9.08
CA SER A 15 11.32 -19.03 8.44
C SER A 15 10.19 -19.31 9.45
N THR A 16 10.40 -20.21 10.40
CA THR A 16 9.40 -20.54 11.43
C THR A 16 9.12 -19.36 12.35
N ARG A 17 10.13 -18.56 12.68
CA ARG A 17 9.95 -17.33 13.48
C ARG A 17 9.22 -16.25 12.70
N ASP A 18 9.61 -16.04 11.45
CA ASP A 18 8.96 -15.07 10.56
C ASP A 18 7.48 -15.46 10.32
N MET A 19 7.19 -16.75 10.16
CA MET A 19 5.82 -17.26 10.07
C MET A 19 4.98 -16.91 11.31
N LYS A 20 5.54 -17.07 12.51
CA LYS A 20 4.84 -16.74 13.75
C LYS A 20 4.61 -15.23 13.90
N GLU A 21 5.54 -14.40 13.42
CA GLU A 21 5.42 -12.94 13.43
C GLU A 21 4.34 -12.46 12.46
N ILE A 22 4.28 -13.02 11.24
CA ILE A 22 3.42 -12.56 10.16
C ILE A 22 1.98 -13.10 10.26
N LYS A 23 1.79 -14.35 10.72
CA LYS A 23 0.47 -14.96 10.81
C LYS A 23 -0.59 -14.11 11.52
N PRO A 24 -0.32 -13.44 12.65
CA PRO A 24 -1.29 -12.56 13.30
C PRO A 24 -1.78 -11.41 12.42
N TRP A 25 -0.96 -10.93 11.48
CA TRP A 25 -1.36 -9.88 10.54
C TRP A 25 -2.39 -10.38 9.54
N VAL A 26 -2.22 -11.60 9.02
CA VAL A 26 -3.20 -12.23 8.13
C VAL A 26 -4.54 -12.41 8.84
N GLU A 27 -4.53 -12.83 10.10
CA GLU A 27 -5.78 -12.95 10.89
C GLU A 27 -6.45 -11.58 11.11
N LYS A 28 -5.68 -10.51 11.36
CA LYS A 28 -6.24 -9.15 11.45
C LYS A 28 -6.85 -8.69 10.12
N ILE A 29 -6.22 -8.99 8.98
CA ILE A 29 -6.76 -8.69 7.65
C ILE A 29 -8.07 -9.43 7.44
N LYS A 30 -8.12 -10.74 7.76
CA LYS A 30 -9.33 -11.56 7.65
C LYS A 30 -10.46 -11.07 8.56
N ALA A 31 -10.12 -10.57 9.73
CA ALA A 31 -11.10 -9.99 10.65
C ALA A 31 -11.66 -8.63 10.15
N ALA A 32 -10.85 -7.81 9.49
CA ALA A 32 -11.26 -6.53 8.93
C ALA A 32 -12.06 -6.68 7.62
N TYR A 33 -11.77 -7.71 6.83
CA TYR A 33 -12.28 -7.89 5.48
C TYR A 33 -13.81 -7.87 5.36
N PRO A 34 -14.61 -8.55 6.22
CA PRO A 34 -16.07 -8.60 6.07
C PRO A 34 -16.74 -7.24 6.14
N GLU A 35 -16.21 -6.29 6.92
CA GLU A 35 -16.76 -4.94 7.00
C GLU A 35 -16.39 -4.09 5.77
N ILE A 36 -15.20 -4.30 5.23
CA ILE A 36 -14.75 -3.62 4.01
C ILE A 36 -15.49 -4.15 2.77
N GLU A 37 -15.74 -5.46 2.72
CA GLU A 37 -16.45 -6.10 1.61
C GLU A 37 -17.88 -5.60 1.43
N LYS A 38 -18.56 -5.23 2.53
CA LYS A 38 -19.95 -4.72 2.54
C LYS A 38 -20.08 -3.30 1.99
N LEU A 39 -19.01 -2.51 1.97
CA LEU A 39 -19.03 -1.13 1.49
C LEU A 39 -19.44 -1.10 0.01
N ASP A 40 -20.18 -0.09 -0.41
CA ASP A 40 -20.36 0.18 -1.83
C ASP A 40 -19.05 0.73 -2.46
N ASN A 41 -19.06 0.97 -3.76
CA ASN A 41 -17.85 1.37 -4.47
C ASN A 41 -17.35 2.76 -4.06
N ASP A 42 -18.24 3.71 -3.85
CA ASP A 42 -17.89 5.06 -3.41
C ASP A 42 -17.43 5.07 -1.95
N ALA A 43 -18.08 4.31 -1.07
CA ALA A 43 -17.69 4.15 0.31
C ALA A 43 -16.29 3.47 0.44
N LEU A 44 -15.98 2.50 -0.45
CA LEU A 44 -14.65 1.88 -0.49
C LEU A 44 -13.56 2.89 -0.88
N ARG A 45 -13.85 3.79 -1.83
CA ARG A 45 -12.96 4.90 -2.17
C ARG A 45 -12.78 5.89 -1.02
N ALA A 46 -13.89 6.28 -0.38
CA ALA A 46 -13.87 7.16 0.78
C ALA A 46 -13.03 6.57 1.92
N LYS A 47 -13.09 5.24 2.11
CA LYS A 47 -12.26 4.55 3.11
C LYS A 47 -10.77 4.69 2.82
N THR A 48 -10.35 4.70 1.56
CA THR A 48 -8.96 4.98 1.18
C THR A 48 -8.53 6.39 1.60
N GLU A 49 -9.38 7.39 1.40
CA GLU A 49 -9.08 8.77 1.82
C GLU A 49 -9.03 8.92 3.36
N GLU A 50 -9.86 8.18 4.10
CA GLU A 50 -9.76 8.12 5.56
C GLU A 50 -8.39 7.57 6.01
N LEU A 51 -7.89 6.50 5.37
CA LEU A 51 -6.57 5.96 5.70
C LEU A 51 -5.45 6.95 5.39
N LYS A 52 -5.48 7.62 4.24
CA LYS A 52 -4.53 8.68 3.90
C LYS A 52 -4.52 9.78 4.96
N LYS A 53 -5.71 10.27 5.31
CA LYS A 53 -5.88 11.31 6.32
C LYS A 53 -5.27 10.88 7.66
N TYR A 54 -5.58 9.67 8.12
CA TYR A 54 -5.05 9.11 9.36
C TYR A 54 -3.52 9.09 9.38
N ILE A 55 -2.89 8.60 8.29
CA ILE A 55 -1.43 8.57 8.17
C ILE A 55 -0.85 9.97 8.22
N HIS A 56 -1.41 10.92 7.45
CA HIS A 56 -0.93 12.29 7.41
C HIS A 56 -1.08 13.02 8.76
N GLU A 57 -2.18 12.79 9.46
CA GLU A 57 -2.44 13.38 10.79
C GLU A 57 -1.47 12.89 11.85
N SER A 58 -0.90 11.69 11.70
CA SER A 58 0.08 11.14 12.65
C SER A 58 1.36 11.96 12.79
N ALA A 59 1.70 12.79 11.78
CA ALA A 59 2.92 13.59 11.73
C ALA A 59 2.66 15.08 11.44
N THR A 60 1.45 15.58 11.73
CA THR A 60 1.05 16.97 11.40
C THR A 60 1.96 18.01 12.05
N ALA A 61 2.33 17.85 13.32
CA ALA A 61 3.16 18.80 14.05
C ALA A 61 4.59 18.87 13.48
N GLU A 62 5.17 17.69 13.20
CA GLU A 62 6.51 17.60 12.62
C GLU A 62 6.55 18.19 11.21
N ARG A 63 5.56 17.90 10.37
CA ARG A 63 5.46 18.50 9.03
C ARG A 63 5.35 20.02 9.10
N ALA A 64 4.52 20.56 9.99
CA ALA A 64 4.43 22.01 10.19
C ALA A 64 5.77 22.62 10.61
N LYS A 65 6.52 21.93 11.47
CA LYS A 65 7.86 22.37 11.90
C LYS A 65 8.88 22.34 10.76
N VAL A 66 8.85 21.32 9.90
CA VAL A 66 9.71 21.26 8.71
C VAL A 66 9.42 22.45 7.78
N GLU A 67 8.14 22.74 7.51
CA GLU A 67 7.77 23.89 6.65
C GLU A 67 8.20 25.23 7.28
N GLU A 68 8.06 25.41 8.59
CA GLU A 68 8.57 26.61 9.30
C GLU A 68 10.09 26.75 9.13
N LEU A 69 10.84 25.67 9.34
CA LEU A 69 12.30 25.68 9.17
C LEU A 69 12.69 25.96 7.71
N LYS A 70 12.05 25.32 6.74
CA LYS A 70 12.30 25.57 5.30
C LYS A 70 12.04 27.04 4.93
N ALA A 71 10.99 27.62 5.43
CA ALA A 71 10.67 29.04 5.18
C ALA A 71 11.72 30.02 5.78
N SER A 72 12.42 29.62 6.84
CA SER A 72 13.45 30.46 7.47
C SER A 72 14.78 30.48 6.73
N ILE A 73 15.09 29.44 5.90
CA ILE A 73 16.41 29.24 5.28
C ILE A 73 16.89 30.44 4.46
N GLU A 74 15.99 31.08 3.71
CA GLU A 74 16.36 32.20 2.82
C GLU A 74 16.84 33.44 3.60
N SER A 75 16.39 33.60 4.86
CA SER A 75 16.73 34.70 5.72
C SER A 75 18.00 34.50 6.57
N LEU A 76 18.58 33.26 6.53
CA LEU A 76 19.74 32.91 7.33
C LEU A 76 21.05 33.12 6.57
N GLU A 77 22.11 33.47 7.34
CA GLU A 77 23.48 33.43 6.83
C GLU A 77 23.90 32.00 6.45
N LEU A 78 24.84 31.87 5.53
CA LEU A 78 25.27 30.58 4.98
C LEU A 78 25.74 29.58 6.06
N GLU A 79 26.43 30.10 7.09
CA GLU A 79 26.99 29.32 8.19
C GLU A 79 25.89 28.68 9.07
N ASP A 80 24.74 29.37 9.23
CA ASP A 80 23.63 28.90 10.07
C ASP A 80 22.72 27.91 9.35
N ARG A 81 22.75 27.86 8.00
CA ARG A 81 21.89 26.97 7.20
C ARG A 81 22.17 25.51 7.42
N GLU A 82 23.44 25.12 7.66
CA GLU A 82 23.83 23.73 7.87
C GLU A 82 23.14 23.14 9.12
N GLU A 83 23.05 23.93 10.20
CA GLU A 83 22.36 23.51 11.42
C GLU A 83 20.85 23.32 11.17
N VAL A 84 20.22 24.20 10.40
CA VAL A 84 18.79 24.11 10.06
C VAL A 84 18.52 22.89 9.17
N PHE A 85 19.38 22.59 8.20
CA PHE A 85 19.23 21.37 7.40
C PHE A 85 19.36 20.11 8.26
N ALA A 86 20.32 20.06 9.18
CA ALA A 86 20.45 18.92 10.10
C ALA A 86 19.22 18.75 11.00
N GLN A 87 18.58 19.84 11.42
CA GLN A 87 17.31 19.78 12.17
C GLN A 87 16.17 19.25 11.30
N ILE A 88 16.07 19.71 10.05
CA ILE A 88 15.05 19.22 9.09
C ILE A 88 15.22 17.71 8.89
N ASP A 89 16.43 17.23 8.59
CA ASP A 89 16.71 15.81 8.37
C ASP A 89 16.29 14.96 9.57
N LYS A 90 16.53 15.45 10.78
CA LYS A 90 16.12 14.76 12.00
C LYS A 90 14.59 14.66 12.12
N ILE A 91 13.88 15.76 11.87
CA ILE A 91 12.42 15.79 11.95
C ILE A 91 11.81 14.96 10.82
N GLU A 92 12.35 15.00 9.60
CA GLU A 92 11.90 14.17 8.49
C GLU A 92 12.03 12.67 8.81
N LYS A 93 13.09 12.27 9.53
CA LYS A 93 13.21 10.90 10.03
C LYS A 93 12.12 10.57 11.07
N GLU A 94 11.82 11.47 11.98
CA GLU A 94 10.71 11.30 12.94
C GLU A 94 9.35 11.15 12.24
N ILE A 95 9.13 11.90 11.15
CA ILE A 95 7.94 11.76 10.29
C ILE A 95 7.86 10.35 9.68
N LEU A 96 8.96 9.84 9.12
CA LEU A 96 9.01 8.49 8.55
C LEU A 96 8.71 7.42 9.59
N ASP A 97 9.29 7.53 10.80
CA ASP A 97 9.02 6.59 11.91
C ASP A 97 7.54 6.61 12.34
N LYS A 98 6.89 7.78 12.31
CA LYS A 98 5.45 7.91 12.58
C LYS A 98 4.60 7.31 11.47
N TYR A 99 4.96 7.56 10.21
CA TYR A 99 4.27 6.97 9.07
C TYR A 99 4.38 5.45 9.07
N GLU A 100 5.54 4.88 9.39
CA GLU A 100 5.72 3.43 9.49
C GLU A 100 4.75 2.81 10.52
N LYS A 101 4.61 3.43 11.70
CA LYS A 101 3.64 2.99 12.72
C LYS A 101 2.20 3.10 12.24
N ALA A 102 1.85 4.24 11.64
CA ALA A 102 0.52 4.45 11.10
C ALA A 102 0.18 3.47 9.97
N LEU A 103 1.15 3.16 9.08
CA LEU A 103 0.99 2.15 8.04
C LEU A 103 0.74 0.77 8.62
N ASP A 104 1.42 0.38 9.69
CA ASP A 104 1.16 -0.86 10.40
C ASP A 104 -0.27 -0.92 10.97
N GLU A 105 -0.74 0.16 11.57
CA GLU A 105 -2.07 0.22 12.13
C GLU A 105 -3.17 0.10 11.06
N VAL A 106 -2.98 0.73 9.91
CA VAL A 106 -3.97 0.69 8.81
C VAL A 106 -3.83 -0.51 7.88
N LEU A 107 -2.72 -1.26 7.92
CA LEU A 107 -2.43 -2.38 7.03
C LEU A 107 -3.59 -3.39 6.89
N PRO A 108 -4.26 -3.83 7.98
CA PRO A 108 -5.34 -4.79 7.85
C PRO A 108 -6.50 -4.27 6.99
N VAL A 109 -6.85 -3.00 7.14
CA VAL A 109 -7.92 -2.35 6.38
C VAL A 109 -7.46 -2.09 4.94
N ALA A 110 -6.24 -1.59 4.74
CA ALA A 110 -5.68 -1.32 3.42
C ALA A 110 -5.61 -2.59 2.54
N PHE A 111 -5.12 -3.70 3.08
CA PHE A 111 -5.09 -4.97 2.36
C PHE A 111 -6.49 -5.52 2.08
N SER A 112 -7.44 -5.29 3.00
CA SER A 112 -8.84 -5.64 2.79
C SER A 112 -9.46 -4.83 1.64
N ILE A 113 -9.14 -3.53 1.52
CA ILE A 113 -9.59 -2.69 0.39
C ILE A 113 -9.07 -3.24 -0.94
N VAL A 114 -7.78 -3.55 -1.03
CA VAL A 114 -7.18 -4.13 -2.26
C VAL A 114 -7.85 -5.45 -2.62
N LYS A 115 -8.04 -6.35 -1.64
CA LYS A 115 -8.71 -7.64 -1.86
C LYS A 115 -10.17 -7.46 -2.29
N ALA A 116 -10.93 -6.57 -1.65
CA ALA A 116 -12.31 -6.28 -1.99
C ALA A 116 -12.45 -5.66 -3.38
N THR A 117 -11.54 -4.78 -3.77
CA THR A 117 -11.46 -4.20 -5.11
C THR A 117 -11.18 -5.28 -6.15
N ALA A 118 -10.19 -6.13 -5.92
CA ALA A 118 -9.85 -7.25 -6.79
C ALA A 118 -11.05 -8.19 -7.00
N LYS A 119 -11.78 -8.52 -5.92
CA LYS A 119 -12.99 -9.34 -5.98
C LYS A 119 -14.07 -8.70 -6.84
N ARG A 120 -14.33 -7.40 -6.69
CA ARG A 120 -15.32 -6.68 -7.49
C ARG A 120 -15.02 -6.73 -8.97
N PHE A 121 -13.77 -6.52 -9.37
CA PHE A 121 -13.36 -6.65 -10.77
C PHE A 121 -13.45 -8.09 -11.28
N THR A 122 -13.31 -9.10 -10.41
CA THR A 122 -13.51 -10.51 -10.79
C THR A 122 -14.99 -10.86 -11.00
N GLU A 123 -15.88 -10.27 -10.22
CA GLU A 123 -17.31 -10.60 -10.20
C GLU A 123 -18.16 -9.71 -11.13
N ASN A 124 -17.61 -8.57 -11.59
CA ASN A 124 -18.36 -7.60 -12.40
C ASN A 124 -17.52 -7.16 -13.60
N GLU A 125 -18.16 -7.09 -14.77
CA GLU A 125 -17.53 -6.56 -15.99
C GLU A 125 -17.22 -5.07 -15.86
N GLU A 126 -18.04 -4.35 -15.08
CA GLU A 126 -17.94 -2.92 -14.88
C GLU A 126 -18.08 -2.54 -13.40
N ILE A 127 -17.25 -1.60 -12.96
CA ILE A 127 -17.33 -0.97 -11.65
C ILE A 127 -17.72 0.49 -11.82
N VAL A 128 -18.86 0.85 -11.26
CA VAL A 128 -19.40 2.21 -11.34
C VAL A 128 -19.12 2.96 -10.05
N VAL A 129 -18.61 4.18 -10.17
CA VAL A 129 -18.32 5.10 -9.06
C VAL A 129 -18.72 6.52 -9.43
N THR A 130 -18.87 7.40 -8.45
CA THR A 130 -19.01 8.84 -8.69
C THR A 130 -17.71 9.39 -9.28
N ALA A 131 -17.80 10.10 -10.42
CA ALA A 131 -16.65 10.59 -11.15
C ALA A 131 -15.95 11.74 -10.41
N THR A 132 -14.65 11.60 -10.19
CA THR A 132 -13.76 12.65 -9.72
C THR A 132 -12.98 13.27 -10.88
N ASP A 133 -12.25 14.36 -10.64
CA ASP A 133 -11.36 14.95 -11.65
C ASP A 133 -10.26 13.96 -12.10
N PHE A 134 -9.78 13.13 -11.18
CA PHE A 134 -8.84 12.06 -11.52
C PHE A 134 -9.43 11.06 -12.50
N ASP A 135 -10.67 10.62 -12.30
CA ASP A 135 -11.35 9.69 -13.21
C ASP A 135 -11.51 10.30 -14.61
N ARG A 136 -11.85 11.60 -14.69
CA ARG A 136 -11.96 12.33 -15.97
C ARG A 136 -10.65 12.43 -16.70
N GLN A 137 -9.56 12.72 -15.98
CA GLN A 137 -8.19 12.73 -16.55
C GLN A 137 -7.77 11.33 -17.03
N LEU A 138 -8.09 10.29 -16.26
CA LEU A 138 -7.77 8.91 -16.60
C LEU A 138 -8.52 8.46 -17.85
N ALA A 139 -9.83 8.76 -17.95
CA ALA A 139 -10.66 8.44 -19.09
C ALA A 139 -10.21 9.12 -20.40
N ALA A 140 -9.51 10.25 -20.32
CA ALA A 140 -8.93 10.91 -21.49
C ALA A 140 -7.73 10.14 -22.10
N THR A 141 -7.13 9.20 -21.36
CA THR A 141 -5.90 8.51 -21.75
C THR A 141 -5.97 6.98 -21.69
N LYS A 142 -7.06 6.43 -21.11
CA LYS A 142 -7.21 4.99 -20.88
C LYS A 142 -8.58 4.50 -21.34
N ASP A 143 -8.57 3.47 -22.16
CA ASP A 143 -9.78 2.91 -22.79
C ASP A 143 -10.65 2.10 -21.82
N PHE A 144 -10.06 1.63 -20.71
CA PHE A 144 -10.79 0.85 -19.68
C PHE A 144 -11.55 1.72 -18.68
N VAL A 145 -11.58 3.02 -18.86
CA VAL A 145 -12.38 3.97 -18.05
C VAL A 145 -13.17 4.88 -18.98
N ARG A 146 -14.46 5.03 -18.73
CA ARG A 146 -15.29 6.00 -19.43
C ARG A 146 -16.11 6.83 -18.44
N ILE A 147 -16.51 8.03 -18.88
CA ILE A 147 -17.34 8.95 -18.09
C ILE A 147 -18.74 9.01 -18.69
N GLU A 148 -19.75 8.80 -17.87
CA GLU A 148 -21.15 8.98 -18.20
C GLU A 148 -21.81 9.90 -17.18
N GLY A 149 -21.97 11.17 -17.54
CA GLY A 149 -22.51 12.20 -16.64
C GLY A 149 -21.63 12.41 -15.41
N ASP A 150 -22.17 12.08 -14.24
CA ASP A 150 -21.48 12.13 -12.95
C ASP A 150 -20.84 10.80 -12.54
N LYS A 151 -20.83 9.80 -13.43
CA LYS A 151 -20.28 8.47 -13.16
C LYS A 151 -19.01 8.22 -13.94
N ALA A 152 -18.07 7.53 -13.29
CA ALA A 152 -16.92 6.89 -13.90
C ALA A 152 -17.17 5.37 -13.90
N ILE A 153 -16.97 4.74 -15.04
CA ILE A 153 -17.21 3.33 -15.26
C ILE A 153 -15.90 2.68 -15.63
N TYR A 154 -15.42 1.79 -14.78
CA TYR A 154 -14.18 1.04 -14.94
C TYR A 154 -14.49 -0.35 -15.46
N GLN A 155 -13.85 -0.74 -16.56
CA GLN A 155 -13.97 -2.09 -17.12
C GLN A 155 -13.00 -3.04 -16.42
N ASN A 156 -13.38 -4.31 -16.30
CA ASN A 156 -12.51 -5.35 -15.74
C ASN A 156 -11.53 -5.94 -16.76
N HIS A 157 -11.47 -5.40 -17.96
CA HIS A 157 -10.59 -5.84 -19.04
C HIS A 157 -9.87 -4.65 -19.69
N TRP A 158 -8.68 -4.91 -20.22
CA TRP A 158 -7.85 -3.96 -20.95
C TRP A 158 -6.84 -4.68 -21.86
N ILE A 159 -6.24 -3.95 -22.78
CA ILE A 159 -5.18 -4.48 -23.63
C ILE A 159 -3.84 -4.36 -22.87
N ALA A 160 -3.21 -5.49 -22.60
CA ALA A 160 -1.88 -5.57 -21.98
C ALA A 160 -0.90 -6.26 -22.95
N GLY A 161 0.13 -5.54 -23.41
CA GLY A 161 1.10 -6.09 -24.35
C GLY A 161 0.50 -6.59 -25.67
N GLY A 162 -0.61 -5.96 -26.12
CA GLY A 162 -1.35 -6.36 -27.33
C GLY A 162 -2.35 -7.51 -27.15
N ASN A 163 -2.49 -8.04 -25.95
CA ASN A 163 -3.46 -9.10 -25.60
C ASN A 163 -4.60 -8.55 -24.76
N ASP A 164 -5.82 -9.00 -25.05
CA ASP A 164 -6.96 -8.72 -24.20
C ASP A 164 -6.80 -9.48 -22.87
N THR A 165 -6.86 -8.73 -21.78
CA THR A 165 -6.63 -9.24 -20.44
C THR A 165 -7.85 -8.91 -19.56
N VAL A 166 -8.46 -9.94 -18.99
CA VAL A 166 -9.58 -9.82 -18.06
C VAL A 166 -9.07 -10.03 -16.64
N TRP A 167 -9.47 -9.14 -15.71
CA TRP A 167 -9.17 -9.34 -14.31
C TRP A 167 -10.02 -10.46 -13.72
N ASN A 168 -9.36 -11.53 -13.28
CA ASN A 168 -10.01 -12.71 -12.70
C ASN A 168 -9.30 -13.22 -11.43
N MET A 169 -8.61 -12.33 -10.72
CA MET A 169 -7.75 -12.68 -9.59
C MET A 169 -8.27 -12.07 -8.29
N VAL A 170 -8.31 -12.87 -7.23
CA VAL A 170 -8.59 -12.43 -5.85
C VAL A 170 -7.49 -12.95 -4.94
N HIS A 171 -7.01 -12.13 -4.01
CA HIS A 171 -5.92 -12.50 -3.11
C HIS A 171 -6.29 -13.67 -2.19
N TYR A 172 -5.46 -14.71 -2.20
CA TYR A 172 -5.49 -15.81 -1.22
C TYR A 172 -4.72 -15.46 0.05
N ASP A 173 -4.96 -16.21 1.14
CA ASP A 173 -4.29 -15.97 2.42
C ASP A 173 -2.75 -16.01 2.31
N VAL A 174 -2.19 -16.91 1.49
CA VAL A 174 -0.74 -16.98 1.22
C VAL A 174 -0.22 -15.72 0.54
N GLN A 175 -1.04 -15.08 -0.29
CA GLN A 175 -0.66 -13.83 -0.96
C GLN A 175 -0.76 -12.63 -0.01
N LEU A 176 -1.76 -12.60 0.88
CA LEU A 176 -1.82 -11.63 1.98
C LEU A 176 -0.59 -11.75 2.87
N PHE A 177 -0.21 -12.98 3.21
CA PHE A 177 1.03 -13.26 3.95
C PHE A 177 2.26 -12.70 3.25
N GLY A 178 2.44 -13.00 1.95
CA GLY A 178 3.54 -12.48 1.14
C GLY A 178 3.58 -10.96 1.09
N GLY A 179 2.42 -10.30 0.99
CA GLY A 179 2.30 -8.84 1.03
C GLY A 179 2.79 -8.23 2.35
N VAL A 180 2.44 -8.85 3.49
CA VAL A 180 2.94 -8.43 4.82
C VAL A 180 4.45 -8.62 4.91
N VAL A 181 4.98 -9.76 4.44
CA VAL A 181 6.43 -10.04 4.40
C VAL A 181 7.17 -8.93 3.67
N LEU A 182 6.69 -8.54 2.47
CA LEU A 182 7.29 -7.47 1.67
C LEU A 182 7.21 -6.11 2.39
N HIS A 183 6.04 -5.77 2.96
CA HIS A 183 5.89 -4.51 3.71
C HIS A 183 6.85 -4.44 4.90
N LYS A 184 7.12 -5.56 5.57
CA LYS A 184 8.09 -5.65 6.67
C LYS A 184 9.56 -5.67 6.22
N GLY A 185 9.85 -5.33 4.96
CA GLY A 185 11.21 -5.25 4.43
C GLY A 185 11.91 -6.60 4.32
N LYS A 186 11.14 -7.70 4.27
CA LYS A 186 11.68 -9.07 4.15
C LYS A 186 11.51 -9.58 2.71
N ILE A 187 12.24 -10.62 2.36
CA ILE A 187 12.14 -11.29 1.06
C ILE A 187 11.02 -12.34 1.13
N ALA A 188 10.03 -12.22 0.25
CA ALA A 188 8.99 -13.21 0.06
C ALA A 188 9.40 -14.17 -1.06
N GLU A 189 9.83 -15.39 -0.69
CA GLU A 189 10.08 -16.46 -1.66
C GLU A 189 8.75 -17.12 -2.02
N MET A 190 8.42 -17.12 -3.30
CA MET A 190 7.18 -17.68 -3.84
C MET A 190 7.49 -18.52 -5.08
N ALA A 191 6.84 -19.67 -5.22
CA ALA A 191 6.99 -20.53 -6.39
C ALA A 191 6.43 -19.87 -7.67
N THR A 192 6.83 -20.42 -8.81
CA THR A 192 6.29 -19.97 -10.11
C THR A 192 4.79 -20.24 -10.16
N GLY A 193 4.01 -19.27 -10.63
CA GLY A 193 2.55 -19.38 -10.72
C GLY A 193 1.77 -18.95 -9.45
N GLU A 194 2.44 -18.64 -8.33
CA GLU A 194 1.76 -18.24 -7.09
C GLU A 194 1.28 -16.76 -7.07
N GLY A 195 1.41 -16.05 -8.18
CA GLY A 195 0.87 -14.70 -8.32
C GLY A 195 1.71 -13.60 -7.66
N LYS A 196 3.05 -13.65 -7.79
CA LYS A 196 3.98 -12.64 -7.24
C LYS A 196 3.58 -11.21 -7.58
N THR A 197 3.14 -10.96 -8.82
CA THR A 197 2.68 -9.63 -9.28
C THR A 197 1.46 -9.16 -8.48
N LEU A 198 0.51 -10.07 -8.22
CA LEU A 198 -0.68 -9.77 -7.43
C LEU A 198 -0.31 -9.45 -5.97
N VAL A 199 0.63 -10.20 -5.39
CA VAL A 199 1.15 -9.94 -4.03
C VAL A 199 1.74 -8.54 -3.92
N ALA A 200 2.50 -8.08 -4.92
CA ALA A 200 3.14 -6.78 -4.91
C ALA A 200 2.13 -5.61 -4.83
N THR A 201 0.90 -5.79 -5.32
CA THR A 201 -0.14 -4.75 -5.26
C THR A 201 -0.47 -4.33 -3.83
N LEU A 202 -0.37 -5.24 -2.87
CA LEU A 202 -0.70 -5.02 -1.47
C LEU A 202 0.23 -4.00 -0.79
N PRO A 203 1.56 -4.24 -0.71
CA PRO A 203 2.48 -3.28 -0.11
C PRO A 203 2.62 -2.00 -0.94
N VAL A 204 2.48 -2.07 -2.27
CA VAL A 204 2.50 -0.87 -3.13
C VAL A 204 1.34 0.05 -2.78
N PHE A 205 0.11 -0.47 -2.70
CA PHE A 205 -1.05 0.32 -2.30
C PHE A 205 -0.87 0.92 -0.91
N LEU A 206 -0.50 0.10 0.08
CA LEU A 206 -0.32 0.54 1.47
C LEU A 206 0.69 1.68 1.58
N ASN A 207 1.90 1.51 1.03
CA ASN A 207 2.94 2.51 1.15
C ASN A 207 2.65 3.78 0.32
N ALA A 208 1.91 3.66 -0.79
CA ALA A 208 1.45 4.81 -1.58
C ALA A 208 0.50 5.75 -0.82
N LEU A 209 -0.17 5.28 0.24
CA LEU A 209 -1.06 6.11 1.06
C LEU A 209 -0.32 7.26 1.78
N THR A 210 0.99 7.15 1.96
CA THR A 210 1.81 8.23 2.53
C THR A 210 1.94 9.45 1.60
N GLY A 211 1.75 9.28 0.29
CA GLY A 211 2.00 10.32 -0.72
C GLY A 211 3.48 10.52 -1.09
N ASN A 212 4.41 9.79 -0.45
CA ASN A 212 5.86 9.92 -0.71
C ASN A 212 6.33 9.17 -1.97
N GLY A 213 5.40 8.51 -2.67
CA GLY A 213 5.71 7.67 -3.83
C GLY A 213 6.17 6.26 -3.47
N VAL A 214 6.06 5.35 -4.43
CA VAL A 214 6.53 3.95 -4.32
C VAL A 214 7.24 3.58 -5.60
N HIS A 215 8.43 3.02 -5.48
CA HIS A 215 9.21 2.53 -6.60
C HIS A 215 9.04 1.02 -6.74
N VAL A 216 8.60 0.59 -7.94
CA VAL A 216 8.50 -0.83 -8.29
C VAL A 216 9.56 -1.14 -9.34
N VAL A 217 10.54 -1.96 -8.97
CA VAL A 217 11.62 -2.35 -9.89
C VAL A 217 11.32 -3.75 -10.41
N THR A 218 11.17 -3.88 -11.72
CA THR A 218 10.94 -5.15 -12.43
C THR A 218 12.02 -5.40 -13.47
N VAL A 219 12.17 -6.65 -13.88
CA VAL A 219 13.15 -7.05 -14.90
C VAL A 219 12.61 -6.83 -16.33
N ASN A 220 11.31 -6.67 -16.45
CA ASN A 220 10.62 -6.54 -17.73
C ASN A 220 10.28 -5.09 -18.04
#